data_d12e957310c253e008cb7ca55e26263e
#
_entry.id   d12e957310c253e008cb7ca55e26263e
#
_cell.length_a   1.000
_cell.length_b   1.000
_cell.length_c   1.000
_cell.angle_alpha   90.00
_cell.angle_beta   90.00
_cell.angle_gamma   90.00
#
_symmetry.space_group_name_H-M   'P 1'
#
loop_
_entity.id
_entity.type
_entity.pdbx_description
1 polymer ?
#
loop_
_entity_poly.entity_id
_entity_poly.type
_entity_poly.pdbx_seq_one_letter_code
_entity_poly.pdbx_strand_id
1 'polypeptide(L)'
;PTLVKAGANANEIIIPKISMDGLADYSRNSGYVKGDVTLTNETVTFNYDRGRKFSVDNMDNEETAGLAFGRLSSEFIRVKVAPEQDAFRFATYAGTTGISKVSAGATLSSGNDVLTALITAQNKMDEDEVSPENRILYITPTLYNLAINVDTTKSKAVLDGFAKIVKVPQSRFYTAIDLKDGTTKSEGVDETAGGFAKATTAKDINFMIIQKSAVIQYPKHTVNKVVTPEENQTDDSWLFFFRAYGLADVYENKAAGIYLHHKA
;
A
#
# COMPACT_ATOMS: atom_id res chain seq x y z
N PRO A 1 -14.47 6.40 0.34
CA PRO A 1 -14.85 6.09 1.72
C PRO A 1 -15.82 7.12 2.24
N THR A 2 -16.99 6.66 2.65
CA THR A 2 -18.14 7.49 3.08
C THR A 2 -17.97 8.10 4.48
N LEU A 3 -16.89 7.77 5.20
CA LEU A 3 -16.67 8.15 6.60
C LEU A 3 -15.52 9.14 6.81
N VAL A 4 -14.97 9.72 5.75
CA VAL A 4 -13.84 10.64 5.85
C VAL A 4 -14.32 12.07 5.69
N LYS A 5 -13.97 12.95 6.63
CA LYS A 5 -14.24 14.39 6.57
C LYS A 5 -12.94 15.16 6.29
N ALA A 6 -13.04 16.33 5.65
CA ALA A 6 -11.91 17.24 5.53
C ALA A 6 -11.43 17.67 6.92
N GLY A 7 -10.11 17.71 7.15
CA GLY A 7 -9.51 18.20 8.37
C GLY A 7 -9.60 19.72 8.52
N ALA A 8 -9.20 20.24 9.66
CA ALA A 8 -9.09 21.68 9.91
C ALA A 8 -7.99 22.31 9.05
N ASN A 9 -6.91 21.54 8.77
CA ASN A 9 -5.84 21.95 7.89
C ASN A 9 -5.95 21.28 6.51
N ALA A 10 -5.39 21.91 5.48
CA ALA A 10 -5.49 21.44 4.09
C ALA A 10 -4.83 20.07 3.84
N ASN A 11 -3.94 19.63 4.74
CA ASN A 11 -3.18 18.37 4.65
C ASN A 11 -3.68 17.28 5.61
N GLU A 12 -4.88 17.40 6.15
CA GLU A 12 -5.46 16.49 7.13
C GLU A 12 -6.77 15.89 6.65
N ILE A 13 -7.04 14.69 7.14
CA ILE A 13 -8.33 13.99 7.02
C ILE A 13 -8.77 13.57 8.41
N ILE A 14 -10.04 13.79 8.72
CA ILE A 14 -10.65 13.36 9.98
C ILE A 14 -11.44 12.08 9.76
N ILE A 15 -11.14 11.07 10.56
CA ILE A 15 -11.81 9.76 10.56
C ILE A 15 -12.56 9.63 11.89
N PRO A 16 -13.91 9.67 11.88
CA PRO A 16 -14.68 9.47 13.09
C PRO A 16 -14.63 7.99 13.53
N LYS A 17 -14.36 7.75 14.80
CA LYS A 17 -14.40 6.45 15.46
C LYS A 17 -15.52 6.44 16.47
N ILE A 18 -16.27 5.34 16.51
CA ILE A 18 -17.34 5.11 17.50
C ILE A 18 -16.92 3.94 18.38
N SER A 19 -16.98 4.15 19.69
CA SER A 19 -16.87 3.12 20.70
C SER A 19 -18.18 3.09 21.51
N MET A 20 -18.62 1.91 21.90
CA MET A 20 -19.86 1.73 22.65
C MET A 20 -19.71 0.62 23.68
N ASP A 21 -20.44 0.71 24.77
CA ASP A 21 -20.49 -0.33 25.79
C ASP A 21 -21.19 -1.59 25.27
N GLY A 22 -20.83 -2.73 25.84
CA GLY A 22 -21.44 -4.02 25.56
C GLY A 22 -22.82 -4.18 26.21
N LEU A 23 -23.39 -5.39 26.07
CA LEU A 23 -24.66 -5.72 26.71
C LEU A 23 -24.48 -5.79 28.23
N ALA A 24 -25.49 -5.32 28.98
CA ALA A 24 -25.60 -5.43 30.41
C ALA A 24 -26.82 -6.26 30.79
N ASP A 25 -26.86 -6.74 32.05
CA ASP A 25 -27.99 -7.52 32.53
C ASP A 25 -29.26 -6.67 32.64
N TYR A 26 -30.34 -7.20 32.10
CA TYR A 26 -31.67 -6.59 32.21
C TYR A 26 -32.36 -7.00 33.51
N SER A 27 -32.78 -6.01 34.31
CA SER A 27 -33.58 -6.25 35.49
C SER A 27 -35.06 -5.95 35.26
N ARG A 28 -35.94 -6.89 35.61
CA ARG A 28 -37.40 -6.68 35.51
C ARG A 28 -37.91 -5.54 36.37
N ASN A 29 -37.19 -5.18 37.46
CA ASN A 29 -37.59 -4.12 38.37
C ASN A 29 -37.01 -2.75 38.00
N SER A 30 -35.75 -2.71 37.46
CA SER A 30 -35.04 -1.46 37.19
C SER A 30 -34.83 -1.20 35.70
N GLY A 31 -35.23 -2.14 34.83
CA GLY A 31 -35.14 -1.98 33.35
C GLY A 31 -33.74 -2.13 32.81
N TYR A 32 -33.42 -1.33 31.80
CA TYR A 32 -32.15 -1.32 31.11
C TYR A 32 -31.08 -0.53 31.85
N VAL A 33 -29.87 -1.07 31.91
CA VAL A 33 -28.68 -0.32 32.33
C VAL A 33 -28.26 0.62 31.19
N LYS A 34 -28.01 1.89 31.49
CA LYS A 34 -27.58 2.88 30.52
C LYS A 34 -26.14 2.58 30.09
N GLY A 35 -25.93 2.36 28.78
CA GLY A 35 -24.61 2.31 28.17
C GLY A 35 -24.15 3.67 27.67
N ASP A 36 -22.86 3.80 27.44
CA ASP A 36 -22.24 5.00 26.87
C ASP A 36 -21.80 4.79 25.41
N VAL A 37 -21.84 5.85 24.64
CA VAL A 37 -21.36 5.89 23.24
C VAL A 37 -20.39 7.05 23.10
N THR A 38 -19.15 6.72 22.82
CA THR A 38 -18.08 7.71 22.66
C THR A 38 -17.73 7.86 21.18
N LEU A 39 -17.81 9.08 20.67
CA LEU A 39 -17.35 9.45 19.33
C LEU A 39 -16.01 10.17 19.46
N THR A 40 -14.95 9.58 18.90
CA THR A 40 -13.63 10.18 18.82
C THR A 40 -13.25 10.41 17.36
N ASN A 41 -12.45 11.43 17.12
CA ASN A 41 -11.93 11.74 15.77
C ASN A 41 -10.44 11.42 15.72
N GLU A 42 -10.03 10.62 14.73
CA GLU A 42 -8.63 10.42 14.38
C GLU A 42 -8.28 11.40 13.26
N THR A 43 -7.20 12.16 13.45
CA THR A 43 -6.67 13.06 12.42
C THR A 43 -5.47 12.41 11.76
N VAL A 44 -5.56 12.18 10.46
CA VAL A 44 -4.49 11.58 9.66
C VAL A 44 -3.97 12.60 8.66
N THR A 45 -2.66 12.77 8.62
CA THR A 45 -1.98 13.69 7.68
C THR A 45 -1.59 12.96 6.40
N PHE A 46 -1.60 13.70 5.26
CA PHE A 46 -1.12 13.16 3.99
C PHE A 46 0.38 12.83 4.08
N ASN A 47 0.74 11.61 3.70
CA ASN A 47 2.08 11.07 3.87
C ASN A 47 2.82 10.75 2.55
N TYR A 48 2.22 11.08 1.40
CA TYR A 48 2.82 10.87 0.09
C TYR A 48 2.67 12.11 -0.77
N ASP A 49 3.77 12.78 -1.13
CA ASP A 49 3.84 13.90 -2.07
C ASP A 49 5.10 13.77 -2.91
N ARG A 50 4.94 13.23 -4.10
CA ARG A 50 6.04 12.90 -5.00
C ARG A 50 5.79 13.41 -6.40
N GLY A 51 6.81 13.96 -7.02
CA GLY A 51 6.71 14.45 -8.40
C GLY A 51 8.03 14.49 -9.12
N ARG A 52 7.99 14.56 -10.44
CA ARG A 52 9.15 14.71 -11.30
C ARG A 52 8.80 15.54 -12.53
N LYS A 53 9.76 16.35 -12.98
CA LYS A 53 9.74 17.07 -14.25
C LYS A 53 10.74 16.41 -15.22
N PHE A 54 10.35 16.22 -16.46
CA PHE A 54 11.23 15.84 -17.54
C PHE A 54 11.18 16.90 -18.64
N SER A 55 12.32 17.16 -19.28
CA SER A 55 12.46 18.00 -20.44
C SER A 55 13.03 17.15 -21.58
N VAL A 56 12.45 17.25 -22.75
CA VAL A 56 12.95 16.65 -23.99
C VAL A 56 13.07 17.77 -25.01
N ASP A 57 14.28 18.00 -25.50
CA ASP A 57 14.57 19.01 -26.52
C ASP A 57 13.73 18.75 -27.78
N ASN A 58 13.27 19.81 -28.42
CA ASN A 58 12.38 19.70 -29.58
C ASN A 58 13.09 19.06 -30.78
N MET A 59 14.35 19.36 -30.99
CA MET A 59 15.15 18.74 -32.07
C MET A 59 15.37 17.25 -31.83
N ASP A 60 15.71 16.85 -30.59
CA ASP A 60 15.85 15.43 -30.19
C ASP A 60 14.54 14.66 -30.42
N ASN A 61 13.40 15.31 -30.13
CA ASN A 61 12.09 14.72 -30.34
C ASN A 61 11.75 14.57 -31.83
N GLU A 62 12.11 15.56 -32.66
CA GLU A 62 11.94 15.47 -34.12
C GLU A 62 12.85 14.40 -34.75
N GLU A 63 14.11 14.32 -34.34
CA GLU A 63 15.07 13.31 -34.82
C GLU A 63 14.60 11.88 -34.49
N THR A 64 13.90 11.71 -33.37
CA THR A 64 13.30 10.41 -32.96
C THR A 64 11.90 10.20 -33.50
N ALA A 65 11.40 11.04 -34.40
CA ALA A 65 10.05 11.01 -34.95
C ALA A 65 8.94 11.04 -33.88
N GLY A 66 9.15 11.81 -32.83
CA GLY A 66 8.20 11.96 -31.71
C GLY A 66 8.17 10.78 -30.73
N LEU A 67 9.01 9.77 -30.91
CA LEU A 67 9.01 8.58 -30.04
C LEU A 67 9.57 8.88 -28.63
N ALA A 68 10.53 9.81 -28.53
CA ALA A 68 11.16 10.13 -27.25
C ALA A 68 10.13 10.65 -26.24
N PHE A 69 9.37 11.65 -26.63
CA PHE A 69 8.36 12.22 -25.74
C PHE A 69 7.08 11.38 -25.67
N GLY A 70 6.61 10.83 -26.81
CA GLY A 70 5.35 10.06 -26.85
C GLY A 70 5.34 8.82 -25.95
N ARG A 71 6.51 8.21 -25.70
CA ARG A 71 6.64 7.06 -24.79
C ARG A 71 6.98 7.44 -23.35
N LEU A 72 7.57 8.62 -23.12
CA LEU A 72 8.09 9.05 -21.83
C LEU A 72 7.04 8.94 -20.71
N SER A 73 5.86 9.53 -20.90
CA SER A 73 4.84 9.62 -19.85
C SER A 73 4.30 8.26 -19.44
N SER A 74 3.97 7.41 -20.42
CA SER A 74 3.41 6.07 -20.15
C SER A 74 4.43 5.14 -19.53
N GLU A 75 5.67 5.14 -20.02
CA GLU A 75 6.76 4.33 -19.46
C GLU A 75 7.15 4.79 -18.06
N PHE A 76 7.22 6.10 -17.82
CA PHE A 76 7.51 6.64 -16.50
C PHE A 76 6.47 6.19 -15.46
N ILE A 77 5.19 6.31 -15.78
CA ILE A 77 4.11 5.88 -14.87
C ILE A 77 4.20 4.37 -14.62
N ARG A 78 4.38 3.57 -15.65
CA ARG A 78 4.42 2.11 -15.56
C ARG A 78 5.65 1.59 -14.81
N VAL A 79 6.83 2.15 -15.09
CA VAL A 79 8.11 1.61 -14.62
C VAL A 79 8.59 2.24 -13.31
N LYS A 80 8.21 3.50 -13.04
CA LYS A 80 8.70 4.25 -11.87
C LYS A 80 7.60 4.55 -10.86
N VAL A 81 6.50 5.16 -11.30
CA VAL A 81 5.45 5.63 -10.39
C VAL A 81 4.69 4.47 -9.75
N ALA A 82 4.19 3.53 -10.54
CA ALA A 82 3.40 2.42 -10.02
C ALA A 82 4.19 1.52 -9.04
N PRO A 83 5.45 1.11 -9.33
CA PRO A 83 6.25 0.36 -8.38
C PRO A 83 6.56 1.10 -7.08
N GLU A 84 6.82 2.41 -7.15
CA GLU A 84 7.09 3.23 -5.97
C GLU A 84 5.85 3.37 -5.08
N GLN A 85 4.68 3.64 -5.68
CA GLN A 85 3.42 3.74 -4.94
C GLN A 85 3.03 2.41 -4.29
N ASP A 86 3.21 1.29 -5.00
CA ASP A 86 2.95 -0.03 -4.43
C ASP A 86 3.88 -0.32 -3.24
N ALA A 87 5.19 -0.09 -3.42
CA ALA A 87 6.18 -0.30 -2.36
C ALA A 87 5.91 0.59 -1.14
N PHE A 88 5.54 1.86 -1.36
CA PHE A 88 5.19 2.79 -0.30
C PHE A 88 3.96 2.30 0.50
N ARG A 89 2.91 1.87 -0.19
CA ARG A 89 1.69 1.35 0.46
C ARG A 89 1.98 0.11 1.30
N PHE A 90 2.70 -0.88 0.72
CA PHE A 90 3.04 -2.10 1.46
C PHE A 90 3.92 -1.82 2.67
N ALA A 91 4.91 -0.93 2.54
CA ALA A 91 5.76 -0.52 3.65
C ALA A 91 4.95 0.19 4.75
N THR A 92 4.05 1.09 4.39
CA THR A 92 3.16 1.78 5.34
C THR A 92 2.28 0.78 6.10
N TYR A 93 1.63 -0.14 5.39
CA TYR A 93 0.79 -1.15 6.03
C TYR A 93 1.59 -2.12 6.91
N ALA A 94 2.78 -2.52 6.48
CA ALA A 94 3.66 -3.39 7.26
C ALA A 94 4.21 -2.71 8.54
N GLY A 95 4.39 -1.39 8.50
CA GLY A 95 4.86 -0.57 9.63
C GLY A 95 3.79 -0.22 10.64
N THR A 96 2.51 -0.42 10.33
CA THR A 96 1.40 -0.08 11.24
C THR A 96 1.44 -0.94 12.50
N THR A 97 1.19 -0.32 13.65
CA THR A 97 1.05 -1.04 14.93
C THR A 97 -0.29 -1.76 15.02
N GLY A 98 -0.32 -2.91 15.68
CA GLY A 98 -1.56 -3.68 15.89
C GLY A 98 -1.92 -4.64 14.75
N ILE A 99 -1.17 -4.67 13.65
CA ILE A 99 -1.36 -5.70 12.62
C ILE A 99 -0.89 -7.07 13.13
N SER A 100 -1.56 -8.14 12.71
CA SER A 100 -1.11 -9.50 12.96
C SER A 100 0.09 -9.84 12.09
N LYS A 101 1.16 -10.38 12.68
CA LYS A 101 2.39 -10.72 11.95
C LYS A 101 3.17 -11.87 12.59
N VAL A 102 3.95 -12.56 11.77
CA VAL A 102 4.98 -13.49 12.25
C VAL A 102 6.20 -12.67 12.67
N SER A 103 6.37 -12.44 13.98
CA SER A 103 7.36 -11.49 14.52
C SER A 103 8.82 -11.82 14.18
N ALA A 104 9.18 -13.10 14.17
CA ALA A 104 10.53 -13.55 13.81
C ALA A 104 10.75 -13.71 12.29
N GLY A 105 9.67 -13.68 11.51
CA GLY A 105 9.70 -14.06 10.11
C GLY A 105 9.95 -15.55 9.89
N ALA A 106 9.78 -16.03 8.66
CA ALA A 106 10.13 -17.38 8.27
C ALA A 106 10.43 -17.47 6.77
N THR A 107 11.37 -18.34 6.41
CA THR A 107 11.64 -18.69 5.02
C THR A 107 10.72 -19.84 4.61
N LEU A 108 9.92 -19.63 3.57
CA LEU A 108 9.03 -20.65 3.02
C LEU A 108 9.72 -21.31 1.83
N SER A 109 10.15 -22.55 1.99
CA SER A 109 10.95 -23.26 1.00
C SER A 109 10.15 -24.30 0.20
N SER A 110 9.01 -24.74 0.71
CA SER A 110 8.13 -25.70 0.04
C SER A 110 6.71 -25.17 -0.11
N GLY A 111 5.95 -25.75 -1.04
CA GLY A 111 4.54 -25.38 -1.21
C GLY A 111 3.68 -25.72 0.01
N ASN A 112 4.01 -26.79 0.75
CA ASN A 112 3.33 -27.13 2.00
C ASN A 112 3.57 -26.06 3.07
N ASP A 113 4.80 -25.51 3.16
CA ASP A 113 5.08 -24.41 4.10
C ASP A 113 4.23 -23.19 3.78
N VAL A 114 4.10 -22.86 2.49
CA VAL A 114 3.26 -21.73 2.03
C VAL A 114 1.80 -21.96 2.40
N LEU A 115 1.25 -23.13 2.11
CA LEU A 115 -0.16 -23.44 2.44
C LEU A 115 -0.39 -23.43 3.95
N THR A 116 0.52 -24.00 4.75
CA THR A 116 0.43 -23.97 6.22
C THR A 116 0.48 -22.54 6.76
N ALA A 117 1.36 -21.70 6.22
CA ALA A 117 1.44 -20.29 6.61
C ALA A 117 0.17 -19.50 6.24
N LEU A 118 -0.43 -19.77 5.08
CA LEU A 118 -1.70 -19.16 4.67
C LEU A 118 -2.87 -19.61 5.58
N ILE A 119 -2.96 -20.89 5.91
CA ILE A 119 -3.97 -21.41 6.85
C ILE A 119 -3.82 -20.76 8.22
N THR A 120 -2.58 -20.68 8.73
CA THR A 120 -2.30 -20.02 10.01
C THR A 120 -2.73 -18.56 10.00
N ALA A 121 -2.48 -17.86 8.89
CA ALA A 121 -2.88 -16.48 8.72
C ALA A 121 -4.40 -16.30 8.68
N GLN A 122 -5.11 -17.17 7.96
CA GLN A 122 -6.57 -17.17 7.90
C GLN A 122 -7.17 -17.45 9.28
N ASN A 123 -6.71 -18.49 9.97
CA ASN A 123 -7.17 -18.82 11.32
C ASN A 123 -6.97 -17.66 12.28
N LYS A 124 -5.80 -16.99 12.24
CA LYS A 124 -5.55 -15.81 13.09
C LYS A 124 -6.52 -14.68 12.82
N MET A 125 -6.80 -14.40 11.55
CA MET A 125 -7.78 -13.35 11.18
C MET A 125 -9.22 -13.75 11.56
N ASP A 126 -9.56 -15.04 11.54
CA ASP A 126 -10.87 -15.55 11.97
C ASP A 126 -11.02 -15.44 13.49
N GLU A 127 -9.98 -15.78 14.27
CA GLU A 127 -9.94 -15.60 15.73
C GLU A 127 -10.00 -14.12 16.15
N ASP A 128 -9.46 -13.22 15.33
CA ASP A 128 -9.54 -11.77 15.52
C ASP A 128 -10.89 -11.19 15.03
N GLU A 129 -11.88 -12.03 14.70
CA GLU A 129 -13.23 -11.66 14.23
C GLU A 129 -13.23 -10.78 12.97
N VAL A 130 -12.20 -10.88 12.13
CA VAL A 130 -12.13 -10.17 10.87
C VAL A 130 -13.03 -10.86 9.84
N SER A 131 -13.92 -10.11 9.19
CA SER A 131 -14.80 -10.66 8.16
C SER A 131 -14.01 -11.41 7.07
N PRO A 132 -14.41 -12.63 6.68
CA PRO A 132 -13.80 -13.38 5.59
C PRO A 132 -14.04 -12.72 4.22
N GLU A 133 -15.08 -11.90 4.11
CA GLU A 133 -15.41 -11.21 2.87
C GLU A 133 -14.36 -10.16 2.49
N ASN A 134 -14.04 -10.08 1.21
CA ASN A 134 -13.11 -9.09 0.66
C ASN A 134 -11.68 -9.14 1.23
N ARG A 135 -11.22 -10.32 1.69
CA ARG A 135 -9.81 -10.55 1.98
C ARG A 135 -9.03 -10.70 0.68
N ILE A 136 -8.02 -9.89 0.49
CA ILE A 136 -7.14 -9.90 -0.69
C ILE A 136 -5.78 -10.45 -0.28
N LEU A 137 -5.33 -11.48 -0.98
CA LEU A 137 -3.98 -12.04 -0.79
C LEU A 137 -3.01 -11.37 -1.75
N TYR A 138 -2.00 -10.69 -1.22
CA TYR A 138 -0.82 -10.24 -1.94
C TYR A 138 0.31 -11.21 -1.67
N ILE A 139 0.86 -11.84 -2.70
CA ILE A 139 1.87 -12.90 -2.58
C ILE A 139 2.92 -12.76 -3.67
N THR A 140 4.16 -13.17 -3.37
CA THR A 140 5.20 -13.19 -4.40
C THR A 140 4.92 -14.27 -5.45
N PRO A 141 5.25 -14.04 -6.74
CA PRO A 141 5.02 -15.02 -7.81
C PRO A 141 5.63 -16.39 -7.54
N THR A 142 6.84 -16.40 -6.96
CA THR A 142 7.54 -17.64 -6.61
C THR A 142 6.77 -18.49 -5.60
N LEU A 143 6.31 -17.87 -4.51
CA LEU A 143 5.56 -18.57 -3.46
C LEU A 143 4.18 -19.01 -3.95
N TYR A 144 3.52 -18.20 -4.76
CA TYR A 144 2.26 -18.60 -5.38
C TYR A 144 2.42 -19.85 -6.23
N ASN A 145 3.46 -19.89 -7.07
CA ASN A 145 3.73 -21.07 -7.91
C ASN A 145 4.10 -22.30 -7.08
N LEU A 146 4.82 -22.15 -5.96
CA LEU A 146 5.07 -23.24 -5.02
C LEU A 146 3.76 -23.77 -4.42
N ALA A 147 2.85 -22.88 -4.01
CA ALA A 147 1.56 -23.25 -3.42
C ALA A 147 0.68 -24.06 -4.39
N ILE A 148 0.56 -23.63 -5.64
CA ILE A 148 -0.29 -24.33 -6.63
C ILE A 148 0.31 -25.65 -7.13
N ASN A 149 1.62 -25.85 -6.96
CA ASN A 149 2.32 -27.06 -7.40
C ASN A 149 2.27 -28.22 -6.38
N VAL A 150 1.62 -28.06 -5.23
CA VAL A 150 1.52 -29.13 -4.22
C VAL A 150 0.46 -30.16 -4.65
N ASP A 151 -0.76 -29.89 -4.29
CA ASP A 151 -1.92 -30.71 -4.58
C ASP A 151 -3.06 -29.78 -4.98
N THR A 152 -3.61 -30.00 -6.15
CA THR A 152 -4.65 -29.11 -6.70
C THR A 152 -5.87 -28.99 -5.79
N THR A 153 -6.23 -30.04 -5.06
CA THR A 153 -7.38 -30.02 -4.16
C THR A 153 -7.11 -29.20 -2.90
N LYS A 154 -5.95 -29.43 -2.26
CA LYS A 154 -5.56 -28.71 -1.03
C LYS A 154 -5.26 -27.25 -1.31
N SER A 155 -4.47 -26.96 -2.36
CA SER A 155 -4.14 -25.58 -2.72
C SER A 155 -5.36 -24.78 -3.12
N LYS A 156 -6.29 -25.39 -3.87
CA LYS A 156 -7.54 -24.75 -4.26
C LYS A 156 -8.40 -24.42 -3.04
N ALA A 157 -8.57 -25.34 -2.10
CA ALA A 157 -9.38 -25.11 -0.89
C ALA A 157 -8.86 -23.93 -0.06
N VAL A 158 -7.54 -23.74 0.06
CA VAL A 158 -6.93 -22.62 0.78
C VAL A 158 -7.05 -21.31 -0.02
N LEU A 159 -6.81 -21.36 -1.32
CA LEU A 159 -6.78 -20.16 -2.17
C LEU A 159 -8.18 -19.62 -2.48
N ASP A 160 -9.19 -20.46 -2.55
CA ASP A 160 -10.60 -20.06 -2.75
C ASP A 160 -11.17 -19.26 -1.55
N GLY A 161 -10.51 -19.30 -0.38
CA GLY A 161 -10.85 -18.48 0.77
C GLY A 161 -10.54 -16.98 0.59
N PHE A 162 -9.86 -16.58 -0.49
CA PHE A 162 -9.54 -15.18 -0.78
C PHE A 162 -10.42 -14.62 -1.90
N ALA A 163 -10.96 -13.43 -1.69
CA ALA A 163 -11.77 -12.75 -2.70
C ALA A 163 -10.95 -12.38 -3.96
N LYS A 164 -9.65 -12.14 -3.79
CA LYS A 164 -8.72 -11.84 -4.88
C LYS A 164 -7.30 -12.22 -4.49
N ILE A 165 -6.53 -12.71 -5.46
CA ILE A 165 -5.10 -12.99 -5.31
C ILE A 165 -4.32 -12.07 -6.26
N VAL A 166 -3.35 -11.35 -5.73
CA VAL A 166 -2.50 -10.41 -6.48
C VAL A 166 -1.05 -10.84 -6.34
N LYS A 167 -0.40 -11.11 -7.47
CA LYS A 167 1.03 -11.44 -7.50
C LYS A 167 1.84 -10.15 -7.48
N VAL A 168 2.68 -9.98 -6.48
CA VAL A 168 3.51 -8.79 -6.29
C VAL A 168 4.99 -9.16 -6.47
N PRO A 169 5.71 -8.54 -7.42
CA PRO A 169 7.16 -8.74 -7.55
C PRO A 169 7.90 -8.38 -6.26
N GLN A 170 8.91 -9.16 -5.88
CA GLN A 170 9.69 -8.93 -4.67
C GLN A 170 10.35 -7.54 -4.66
N SER A 171 10.69 -6.98 -5.82
CA SER A 171 11.34 -5.67 -5.96
C SER A 171 10.53 -4.47 -5.42
N ARG A 172 9.27 -4.68 -5.08
CA ARG A 172 8.39 -3.66 -4.48
C ARG A 172 7.66 -4.16 -3.22
N PHE A 173 8.10 -5.28 -2.64
CA PHE A 173 7.39 -5.96 -1.57
C PHE A 173 8.27 -6.09 -0.32
N TYR A 174 8.42 -4.98 0.41
CA TYR A 174 9.29 -4.81 1.56
C TYR A 174 8.52 -4.28 2.76
N THR A 175 8.99 -4.59 3.98
CA THR A 175 8.38 -4.10 5.23
C THR A 175 8.69 -2.63 5.50
N ALA A 176 9.74 -2.09 4.90
CA ALA A 176 10.07 -0.66 4.94
C ALA A 176 10.88 -0.27 3.70
N ILE A 177 10.75 0.97 3.28
CA ILE A 177 11.48 1.54 2.15
C ILE A 177 12.01 2.92 2.50
N ASP A 178 13.10 3.31 1.86
CA ASP A 178 13.63 4.67 1.87
C ASP A 178 13.26 5.34 0.54
N LEU A 179 12.54 6.46 0.62
CA LEU A 179 12.19 7.28 -0.53
C LEU A 179 13.32 8.27 -0.79
N LYS A 180 13.91 8.19 -1.97
CA LYS A 180 14.99 9.09 -2.39
C LYS A 180 14.44 10.43 -2.83
N ASP A 181 15.03 11.52 -2.35
CA ASP A 181 14.54 12.89 -2.58
C ASP A 181 14.75 13.41 -4.03
N GLY A 182 15.64 12.78 -4.78
CA GLY A 182 15.97 13.18 -6.16
C GLY A 182 16.93 14.38 -6.28
N THR A 183 17.52 14.84 -5.18
CA THR A 183 18.40 16.01 -5.13
C THR A 183 19.68 15.78 -4.34
N THR A 184 19.64 15.00 -3.28
CA THR A 184 20.78 14.78 -2.39
C THR A 184 21.92 14.06 -3.11
N LYS A 185 23.10 14.67 -3.05
CA LYS A 185 24.35 14.09 -3.52
C LYS A 185 25.47 14.46 -2.54
N SER A 186 26.00 13.46 -1.87
CA SER A 186 27.14 13.58 -0.94
C SER A 186 28.04 12.36 -1.07
N GLU A 187 29.19 12.35 -0.38
CA GLU A 187 30.12 11.22 -0.41
C GLU A 187 29.41 9.93 0.05
N GLY A 188 29.38 8.92 -0.80
CA GLY A 188 28.71 7.63 -0.54
C GLY A 188 27.19 7.62 -0.67
N VAL A 189 26.53 8.77 -0.93
CA VAL A 189 25.09 8.89 -1.10
C VAL A 189 24.76 9.63 -2.40
N ASP A 190 24.09 8.97 -3.33
CA ASP A 190 23.56 9.59 -4.56
C ASP A 190 22.08 9.26 -4.70
N GLU A 191 21.22 10.24 -4.46
CA GLU A 191 19.77 10.12 -4.57
C GLU A 191 19.20 10.87 -5.78
N THR A 192 20.04 11.46 -6.61
CA THR A 192 19.62 12.30 -7.76
C THR A 192 18.70 11.58 -8.74
N ALA A 193 18.83 10.25 -8.87
CA ALA A 193 17.92 9.45 -9.68
C ALA A 193 16.48 9.38 -9.12
N GLY A 194 16.28 9.70 -7.83
CA GLY A 194 15.00 9.54 -7.15
C GLY A 194 14.57 8.08 -7.02
N GLY A 195 13.26 7.86 -6.87
CA GLY A 195 12.70 6.53 -6.68
C GLY A 195 12.76 6.06 -5.22
N PHE A 196 12.84 4.76 -5.01
CA PHE A 196 12.90 4.16 -3.67
C PHE A 196 13.96 3.05 -3.60
N ALA A 197 14.38 2.74 -2.39
CA ALA A 197 15.24 1.60 -2.09
C ALA A 197 14.65 0.82 -0.90
N LYS A 198 15.05 -0.45 -0.76
CA LYS A 198 14.76 -1.23 0.44
C LYS A 198 15.52 -0.60 1.61
N ALA A 199 14.85 -0.27 2.71
CA ALA A 199 15.50 0.23 3.91
C ALA A 199 16.43 -0.83 4.53
N THR A 200 17.50 -0.40 5.19
CA THR A 200 18.53 -1.31 5.73
C THR A 200 17.97 -2.34 6.70
N THR A 201 16.98 -1.97 7.51
CA THR A 201 16.32 -2.85 8.49
C THR A 201 15.13 -3.59 7.92
N ALA A 202 14.75 -3.31 6.66
CA ALA A 202 13.56 -3.89 6.05
C ALA A 202 13.74 -5.38 5.74
N LYS A 203 12.65 -6.12 5.88
CA LYS A 203 12.55 -7.53 5.49
C LYS A 203 11.78 -7.67 4.19
N ASP A 204 12.07 -8.73 3.46
CA ASP A 204 11.29 -9.13 2.29
C ASP A 204 9.94 -9.69 2.74
N ILE A 205 8.85 -9.20 2.19
CA ILE A 205 7.53 -9.74 2.47
C ILE A 205 7.32 -10.98 1.61
N ASN A 206 6.88 -12.07 2.24
CA ASN A 206 6.47 -13.30 1.58
C ASN A 206 5.05 -13.17 1.03
N PHE A 207 4.12 -12.82 1.89
CA PHE A 207 2.74 -12.48 1.55
C PHE A 207 2.13 -11.53 2.59
N MET A 208 1.08 -10.85 2.18
CA MET A 208 0.26 -9.99 3.03
C MET A 208 -1.21 -10.23 2.71
N ILE A 209 -2.02 -10.46 3.72
CA ILE A 209 -3.48 -10.55 3.58
C ILE A 209 -4.07 -9.25 4.08
N ILE A 210 -4.89 -8.61 3.25
CA ILE A 210 -5.53 -7.34 3.57
C ILE A 210 -7.04 -7.50 3.40
N GLN A 211 -7.78 -7.26 4.46
CA GLN A 211 -9.22 -7.06 4.37
C GLN A 211 -9.48 -5.64 3.87
N LYS A 212 -10.21 -5.50 2.77
CA LYS A 212 -10.37 -4.24 2.02
C LYS A 212 -10.81 -3.05 2.87
N SER A 213 -11.62 -3.26 3.90
CA SER A 213 -12.11 -2.19 4.77
C SER A 213 -11.08 -1.72 5.81
N ALA A 214 -9.95 -2.42 5.97
CA ALA A 214 -8.93 -2.08 6.96
C ALA A 214 -7.99 -0.96 6.49
N VAL A 215 -7.87 -0.75 5.18
CA VAL A 215 -6.91 0.20 4.62
C VAL A 215 -7.56 1.47 4.11
N ILE A 216 -6.83 2.55 4.24
CA ILE A 216 -7.19 3.87 3.72
C ILE A 216 -6.27 4.18 2.54
N GLN A 217 -6.86 4.44 1.38
CA GLN A 217 -6.14 4.97 0.23
C GLN A 217 -6.90 6.17 -0.29
N TYR A 218 -6.32 7.34 -0.20
CA TYR A 218 -6.95 8.57 -0.66
C TYR A 218 -5.97 9.37 -1.55
N PRO A 219 -6.11 9.26 -2.88
CA PRO A 219 -5.41 10.16 -3.80
C PRO A 219 -6.11 11.53 -3.77
N LYS A 220 -5.44 12.54 -3.22
CA LYS A 220 -6.00 13.89 -3.14
C LYS A 220 -5.79 14.66 -4.42
N HIS A 221 -4.61 14.54 -5.02
CA HIS A 221 -4.25 15.29 -6.21
C HIS A 221 -3.25 14.52 -7.06
N THR A 222 -3.55 14.36 -8.32
CA THR A 222 -2.65 13.78 -9.31
C THR A 222 -2.56 14.71 -10.50
N VAL A 223 -1.36 15.17 -10.81
CA VAL A 223 -1.07 16.00 -11.99
C VAL A 223 -0.32 15.16 -13.00
N ASN A 224 -0.81 15.23 -14.24
CA ASN A 224 -0.13 14.72 -15.41
C ASN A 224 -0.25 15.83 -16.47
N LYS A 225 0.76 16.71 -16.53
CA LYS A 225 0.72 17.91 -17.39
C LYS A 225 1.84 17.84 -18.41
N VAL A 226 1.49 18.14 -19.64
CA VAL A 226 2.41 18.34 -20.77
C VAL A 226 2.39 19.82 -21.14
N VAL A 227 3.58 20.38 -21.41
CA VAL A 227 3.75 21.74 -21.95
C VAL A 227 4.51 21.61 -23.25
N THR A 228 3.97 22.20 -24.30
CA THR A 228 4.59 22.20 -25.63
C THR A 228 5.74 23.20 -25.72
N PRO A 229 6.67 23.07 -26.67
CA PRO A 229 7.75 24.04 -26.86
C PRO A 229 7.24 25.48 -27.05
N GLU A 230 6.10 25.65 -27.75
CA GLU A 230 5.46 26.96 -27.98
C GLU A 230 4.98 27.62 -26.68
N GLU A 231 4.57 26.82 -25.68
CA GLU A 231 4.11 27.30 -24.37
C GLU A 231 5.26 27.40 -23.36
N ASN A 232 6.38 26.81 -23.65
CA ASN A 232 7.57 26.81 -22.77
C ASN A 232 8.37 28.08 -22.98
N GLN A 233 8.34 28.97 -21.99
CA GLN A 233 9.03 30.26 -22.05
C GLN A 233 10.53 30.19 -21.69
N THR A 234 11.06 29.02 -21.33
CA THR A 234 12.40 28.85 -20.81
C THR A 234 13.38 28.35 -21.87
N ASP A 235 12.94 27.40 -22.67
CA ASP A 235 13.74 26.71 -23.69
C ASP A 235 12.82 26.08 -24.76
N ASP A 236 13.41 25.67 -25.91
CA ASP A 236 12.68 24.96 -26.97
C ASP A 236 12.60 23.48 -26.65
N SER A 237 11.80 23.12 -25.63
CA SER A 237 11.63 21.75 -25.18
C SER A 237 10.20 21.39 -24.80
N TRP A 238 9.87 20.12 -24.97
CA TRP A 238 8.68 19.51 -24.42
C TRP A 238 8.89 19.23 -22.93
N LEU A 239 7.94 19.66 -22.07
CA LEU A 239 7.99 19.39 -20.65
C LEU A 239 6.88 18.43 -20.25
N PHE A 240 7.25 17.43 -19.44
CA PHE A 240 6.33 16.52 -18.81
C PHE A 240 6.44 16.64 -17.29
N PHE A 241 5.31 16.92 -16.63
CA PHE A 241 5.21 17.05 -15.18
C PHE A 241 4.32 15.95 -14.64
N PHE A 242 4.81 15.24 -13.66
CA PHE A 242 4.03 14.31 -12.88
C PHE A 242 4.11 14.68 -11.40
N ARG A 243 2.96 14.67 -10.71
CA ARG A 243 2.90 14.78 -9.25
C ARG A 243 1.75 13.93 -8.73
N ALA A 244 2.01 13.17 -7.67
CA ALA A 244 0.99 12.42 -6.94
C ALA A 244 1.03 12.83 -5.46
N TYR A 245 -0.09 13.31 -4.96
CA TYR A 245 -0.28 13.70 -3.57
C TYR A 245 -1.45 12.94 -2.98
N GLY A 246 -1.20 12.22 -1.89
CA GLY A 246 -2.19 11.33 -1.33
C GLY A 246 -1.84 10.79 0.04
N LEU A 247 -2.68 9.88 0.49
CA LEU A 247 -2.58 9.18 1.77
C LEU A 247 -2.69 7.68 1.56
N ALA A 248 -1.82 6.93 2.23
CA ALA A 248 -2.00 5.50 2.48
C ALA A 248 -1.84 5.27 3.99
N ASP A 249 -2.84 4.62 4.60
CA ASP A 249 -2.85 4.36 6.04
C ASP A 249 -3.78 3.18 6.36
N VAL A 250 -3.85 2.79 7.63
CA VAL A 250 -4.68 1.71 8.14
C VAL A 250 -5.60 2.28 9.22
N TYR A 251 -6.88 1.89 9.21
CA TYR A 251 -7.78 2.24 10.31
C TYR A 251 -7.31 1.57 11.60
N GLU A 252 -7.02 2.35 12.66
CA GLU A 252 -6.55 1.82 13.94
C GLU A 252 -7.44 0.72 14.48
N ASN A 253 -8.77 0.91 14.44
CA ASN A 253 -9.75 -0.08 14.94
C ASN A 253 -9.86 -1.34 14.05
N LYS A 254 -9.19 -1.36 12.91
CA LYS A 254 -9.22 -2.47 11.93
C LYS A 254 -7.83 -2.99 11.59
N ALA A 255 -6.83 -2.67 12.40
CA ALA A 255 -5.46 -3.12 12.18
C ALA A 255 -5.36 -4.66 12.12
N ALA A 256 -6.18 -5.39 12.89
CA ALA A 256 -6.30 -6.85 12.81
C ALA A 256 -6.73 -7.36 11.41
N GLY A 257 -7.31 -6.50 10.57
CA GLY A 257 -7.64 -6.80 9.17
C GLY A 257 -6.44 -6.94 8.24
N ILE A 258 -5.21 -6.81 8.76
CA ILE A 258 -3.98 -7.03 8.02
C ILE A 258 -3.16 -8.12 8.68
N TYR A 259 -2.75 -9.11 7.90
CA TYR A 259 -1.81 -10.14 8.32
C TYR A 259 -0.54 -10.06 7.47
N LEU A 260 0.61 -9.95 8.10
CA LEU A 260 1.92 -9.82 7.46
C LEU A 260 2.78 -11.07 7.73
N HIS A 261 3.32 -11.67 6.67
CA HIS A 261 4.35 -12.70 6.72
C HIS A 261 5.58 -12.22 5.95
N HIS A 262 6.73 -12.14 6.62
CA HIS A 262 7.99 -11.73 6.02
C HIS A 262 9.07 -12.81 6.18
N LYS A 263 10.15 -12.69 5.42
CA LYS A 263 11.34 -13.55 5.59
C LYS A 263 12.01 -13.27 6.94
N ALA A 264 12.70 -14.25 7.43
CA ALA A 264 13.52 -14.15 8.65
C ALA A 264 14.60 -13.07 8.54
#